data_62612f7d4e0e52c633afc325e54b7cd2
#
_entry.id   62612f7d4e0e52c633afc325e54b7cd2
#
_cell.length_a   1.000
_cell.length_b   1.000
_cell.length_c   1.000
_cell.angle_alpha   90.00
_cell.angle_beta   90.00
_cell.angle_gamma   90.00
#
_symmetry.space_group_name_H-M   'P 1'
#
loop_
_entity.id
_entity.type
_entity.pdbx_description
1 polymer ?
#
loop_
_entity_poly.entity_id
_entity_poly.type
_entity_poly.pdbx_seq_one_letter_code
_entity_poly.pdbx_strand_id
1 'polypeptide(L)'
;MMWWPVVGVLALTLALGSAGPARAINFVTNGGFETEDFTGWTLSGNTFVTLVDCGTVVVSPHTGECAAALGAIGSDNTLSQTIPTVPGGTYLLSFWEASDGLKPNGFQANWGGSPVLGPVVDDSAHGYIHYTYTLVASTASTTLAFLSRNDPGYLGLDDVSVEARGVNAVPEPASLTLLGLGLVGLVGYQWRRRPATQ
;
A
#
# COMPACT_ATOMS: atom_id res chain seq x y z
N MET A 1 -27.73 55.27 41.94
CA MET A 1 -27.04 53.99 41.83
C MET A 1 -27.23 53.45 40.43
N MET A 2 -26.20 53.49 39.58
CA MET A 2 -26.25 53.16 38.16
C MET A 2 -25.69 51.78 37.99
N TRP A 3 -26.48 50.77 37.57
CA TRP A 3 -26.02 49.40 37.30
C TRP A 3 -25.65 49.30 35.82
N TRP A 4 -24.39 48.98 35.56
CA TRP A 4 -23.94 48.63 34.22
C TRP A 4 -24.09 47.11 34.01
N PRO A 5 -24.63 46.69 32.86
CA PRO A 5 -24.63 45.27 32.52
C PRO A 5 -23.23 44.85 32.03
N VAL A 6 -22.67 43.84 32.69
CA VAL A 6 -21.45 43.19 32.25
C VAL A 6 -21.80 42.33 31.03
N VAL A 7 -21.36 42.75 29.86
CA VAL A 7 -21.46 41.96 28.62
C VAL A 7 -20.31 40.97 28.64
N GLY A 8 -20.61 39.73 28.99
CA GLY A 8 -19.64 38.60 28.90
C GLY A 8 -19.36 38.28 27.42
N VAL A 9 -18.16 38.57 26.96
CA VAL A 9 -17.65 38.09 25.65
C VAL A 9 -17.26 36.63 25.79
N LEU A 10 -18.09 35.74 25.24
CA LEU A 10 -17.78 34.33 25.14
C LEU A 10 -16.78 34.16 23.99
N ALA A 11 -15.50 33.97 24.30
CA ALA A 11 -14.46 33.63 23.31
C ALA A 11 -14.65 32.18 22.88
N LEU A 12 -15.16 31.97 21.66
CA LEU A 12 -15.24 30.66 21.03
C LEU A 12 -13.86 30.32 20.45
N THR A 13 -13.07 29.51 21.15
CA THR A 13 -11.83 28.97 20.64
C THR A 13 -12.13 27.86 19.62
N LEU A 14 -11.93 28.17 18.35
CA LEU A 14 -11.98 27.17 17.26
C LEU A 14 -10.75 26.29 17.39
N ALA A 15 -10.91 25.06 17.84
CA ALA A 15 -9.86 24.05 17.76
C ALA A 15 -9.74 23.61 16.29
N LEU A 16 -8.76 24.14 15.58
CA LEU A 16 -8.33 23.60 14.29
C LEU A 16 -7.70 22.23 14.53
N GLY A 17 -8.49 21.17 14.35
CA GLY A 17 -7.98 19.81 14.35
C GLY A 17 -6.96 19.70 13.21
N SER A 18 -5.69 19.39 13.53
CA SER A 18 -4.69 19.05 12.53
C SER A 18 -5.12 17.73 11.87
N ALA A 19 -5.44 17.77 10.56
CA ALA A 19 -5.56 16.56 9.77
C ALA A 19 -4.22 15.82 9.86
N GLY A 20 -4.21 14.62 10.41
CA GLY A 20 -3.03 13.75 10.40
C GLY A 20 -2.62 13.44 8.96
N PRO A 21 -1.35 13.06 8.73
CA PRO A 21 -0.90 12.66 7.41
C PRO A 21 -1.80 11.52 6.90
N ALA A 22 -2.37 11.68 5.72
CA ALA A 22 -3.12 10.62 5.07
C ALA A 22 -2.16 9.45 4.82
N ARG A 23 -2.47 8.28 5.41
CA ARG A 23 -1.70 7.07 5.18
C ARG A 23 -1.95 6.61 3.75
N ALA A 24 -0.88 6.38 3.00
CA ALA A 24 -1.00 5.79 1.66
C ALA A 24 -1.66 4.40 1.78
N ILE A 25 -2.63 4.14 0.91
CA ILE A 25 -3.31 2.84 0.85
C ILE A 25 -2.43 1.91 0.01
N ASN A 26 -2.02 0.79 0.59
CA ASN A 26 -1.40 -0.30 -0.16
C ASN A 26 -2.49 -1.11 -0.88
N PHE A 27 -2.38 -1.24 -2.20
CA PHE A 27 -3.32 -2.00 -3.03
C PHE A 27 -2.96 -3.49 -3.14
N VAL A 28 -1.78 -3.89 -2.69
CA VAL A 28 -1.38 -5.30 -2.65
C VAL A 28 -1.98 -5.98 -1.42
N THR A 29 -2.61 -7.10 -1.63
CA THR A 29 -3.07 -8.00 -0.57
C THR A 29 -1.95 -8.98 -0.24
N ASN A 30 -1.67 -9.18 1.05
CA ASN A 30 -0.68 -10.15 1.53
C ASN A 30 0.71 -9.97 0.87
N GLY A 31 1.20 -8.73 0.82
CA GLY A 31 2.49 -8.42 0.21
C GLY A 31 3.70 -8.85 1.02
N GLY A 32 3.56 -9.07 2.33
CA GLY A 32 4.56 -9.65 3.23
C GLY A 32 4.34 -11.16 3.47
N PHE A 33 3.37 -11.80 2.79
CA PHE A 33 3.08 -13.24 2.88
C PHE A 33 2.72 -13.75 4.28
N GLU A 34 2.34 -12.88 5.20
CA GLU A 34 2.07 -13.18 6.61
C GLU A 34 0.79 -14.02 6.84
N THR A 35 0.04 -14.34 5.79
CA THR A 35 -1.06 -15.33 5.84
C THR A 35 -0.58 -16.77 5.75
N GLU A 36 0.75 -17.00 5.70
CA GLU A 36 1.39 -18.33 5.60
C GLU A 36 1.09 -19.05 4.28
N ASP A 37 0.49 -18.36 3.32
CA ASP A 37 0.12 -18.87 1.99
C ASP A 37 0.14 -17.75 0.93
N PHE A 38 -0.22 -18.09 -0.30
CA PHE A 38 -0.37 -17.14 -1.40
C PHE A 38 -1.77 -16.51 -1.49
N THR A 39 -2.48 -16.32 -0.37
CA THR A 39 -3.78 -15.62 -0.36
C THR A 39 -3.67 -14.26 -1.06
N GLY A 40 -4.56 -14.01 -2.01
CA GLY A 40 -4.56 -12.79 -2.84
C GLY A 40 -3.63 -12.86 -4.06
N TRP A 41 -2.77 -13.86 -4.17
CA TRP A 41 -1.87 -14.08 -5.29
C TRP A 41 -2.31 -15.27 -6.14
N THR A 42 -1.97 -15.21 -7.42
CA THR A 42 -2.11 -16.31 -8.37
C THR A 42 -0.74 -16.83 -8.72
N LEU A 43 -0.48 -18.10 -8.41
CA LEU A 43 0.75 -18.79 -8.77
C LEU A 43 0.50 -19.67 -10.00
N SER A 44 1.36 -19.59 -11.02
CA SER A 44 1.24 -20.31 -12.28
C SER A 44 2.60 -20.69 -12.84
N GLY A 45 2.61 -21.48 -13.92
CA GLY A 45 3.86 -22.02 -14.50
C GLY A 45 4.41 -23.18 -13.67
N ASN A 46 5.72 -23.24 -13.46
CA ASN A 46 6.35 -24.28 -12.66
C ASN A 46 6.31 -23.93 -11.17
N THR A 47 5.32 -24.46 -10.46
CA THR A 47 5.03 -24.11 -9.06
C THR A 47 5.56 -25.11 -8.04
N PHE A 48 6.21 -26.18 -8.49
CA PHE A 48 6.49 -27.37 -7.68
C PHE A 48 7.30 -27.09 -6.39
N VAL A 49 8.23 -26.14 -6.42
CA VAL A 49 9.08 -25.79 -5.27
C VAL A 49 8.94 -24.32 -4.86
N THR A 50 7.84 -23.66 -5.26
CA THR A 50 7.51 -22.30 -4.84
C THR A 50 6.52 -22.36 -3.67
N LEU A 51 6.88 -21.73 -2.55
CA LEU A 51 6.12 -21.79 -1.30
C LEU A 51 6.25 -20.48 -0.51
N VAL A 52 5.40 -20.31 0.49
CA VAL A 52 5.63 -19.30 1.55
C VAL A 52 6.42 -19.98 2.65
N ASP A 53 7.56 -19.40 3.04
CA ASP A 53 8.42 -19.87 4.12
C ASP A 53 8.23 -18.98 5.36
N CYS A 54 7.71 -19.58 6.44
CA CYS A 54 7.53 -18.95 7.73
C CYS A 54 8.41 -19.65 8.76
N GLY A 55 9.66 -19.30 8.86
CA GLY A 55 10.55 -19.93 9.81
C GLY A 55 11.97 -20.12 9.32
N THR A 56 12.34 -19.47 8.23
CA THR A 56 13.72 -19.43 7.71
C THR A 56 14.27 -20.78 7.28
N VAL A 57 13.42 -21.66 6.71
CA VAL A 57 13.85 -22.99 6.26
C VAL A 57 14.65 -22.90 4.96
N VAL A 58 14.16 -22.10 4.00
CA VAL A 58 14.80 -21.92 2.67
C VAL A 58 15.09 -20.46 2.35
N VAL A 59 14.27 -19.53 2.85
CA VAL A 59 14.52 -18.07 2.79
C VAL A 59 14.24 -17.46 4.16
N SER A 60 15.00 -16.42 4.52
CA SER A 60 14.67 -15.62 5.71
C SER A 60 13.72 -14.50 5.31
N PRO A 61 12.66 -14.18 6.07
CA PRO A 61 11.84 -13.02 5.77
C PRO A 61 12.65 -11.72 5.88
N HIS A 62 12.28 -10.72 5.08
CA HIS A 62 12.84 -9.36 5.23
C HIS A 62 12.22 -8.66 6.43
N THR A 63 10.89 -8.71 6.56
CA THR A 63 10.17 -8.29 7.77
C THR A 63 9.15 -9.37 8.17
N GLY A 64 8.57 -9.24 9.37
CA GLY A 64 7.57 -10.19 9.84
C GLY A 64 8.13 -11.59 10.11
N GLU A 65 7.31 -12.61 9.83
CA GLU A 65 7.62 -14.02 10.09
C GLU A 65 7.70 -14.86 8.81
N CYS A 66 7.18 -14.36 7.67
CA CYS A 66 7.05 -15.10 6.42
C CYS A 66 7.63 -14.35 5.22
N ALA A 67 8.02 -15.08 4.18
CA ALA A 67 8.40 -14.55 2.87
C ALA A 67 8.05 -15.57 1.76
N ALA A 68 7.90 -15.11 0.52
CA ALA A 68 7.79 -16.01 -0.61
C ALA A 68 9.15 -16.56 -0.99
N ALA A 69 9.27 -17.89 -0.99
CA ALA A 69 10.41 -18.63 -1.52
C ALA A 69 10.09 -19.07 -2.95
N LEU A 70 10.70 -18.40 -3.92
CA LEU A 70 10.45 -18.59 -5.34
C LEU A 70 11.49 -19.56 -5.92
N GLY A 71 11.11 -20.83 -6.04
CA GLY A 71 11.99 -21.88 -6.54
C GLY A 71 11.30 -22.65 -7.68
N ALA A 72 11.61 -22.30 -8.92
CA ALA A 72 11.11 -23.02 -10.10
C ALA A 72 12.26 -23.73 -10.80
N ILE A 73 12.11 -25.02 -11.12
CA ILE A 73 13.15 -25.87 -11.70
C ILE A 73 12.82 -26.19 -13.16
N GLY A 74 13.73 -25.92 -14.07
CA GLY A 74 13.61 -26.25 -15.49
C GLY A 74 12.82 -25.24 -16.32
N SER A 75 11.86 -24.52 -15.73
CA SER A 75 11.09 -23.44 -16.38
C SER A 75 10.59 -22.46 -15.33
N ASP A 76 10.20 -21.27 -15.78
CA ASP A 76 9.79 -20.20 -14.87
C ASP A 76 8.44 -20.49 -14.20
N ASN A 77 8.27 -19.95 -12.99
CA ASN A 77 6.97 -19.69 -12.38
C ASN A 77 6.57 -18.23 -12.58
N THR A 78 5.33 -17.93 -12.26
CA THR A 78 4.80 -16.56 -12.20
C THR A 78 3.91 -16.43 -10.98
N LEU A 79 4.25 -15.49 -10.10
CA LEU A 79 3.43 -15.04 -8.98
C LEU A 79 2.81 -13.69 -9.35
N SER A 80 1.48 -13.58 -9.39
CA SER A 80 0.81 -12.37 -9.89
C SER A 80 -0.40 -11.97 -9.04
N GLN A 81 -0.70 -10.67 -9.06
CA GLN A 81 -1.90 -10.11 -8.45
C GLN A 81 -2.46 -9.00 -9.35
N THR A 82 -3.79 -8.95 -9.46
CA THR A 82 -4.47 -7.86 -10.17
C THR A 82 -4.75 -6.72 -9.22
N ILE A 83 -4.19 -5.56 -9.52
CA ILE A 83 -4.30 -4.34 -8.74
C ILE A 83 -5.38 -3.44 -9.35
N PRO A 84 -6.39 -2.97 -8.59
CA PRO A 84 -7.31 -1.95 -9.06
C PRO A 84 -6.55 -0.64 -9.28
N THR A 85 -6.68 -0.08 -10.48
CA THR A 85 -5.95 1.11 -10.89
C THR A 85 -6.88 2.11 -11.59
N VAL A 86 -6.42 3.36 -11.75
CA VAL A 86 -7.11 4.38 -12.54
C VAL A 86 -6.25 4.66 -13.79
N PRO A 87 -6.82 4.63 -15.00
CA PRO A 87 -6.07 4.95 -16.21
C PRO A 87 -5.42 6.33 -16.12
N GLY A 88 -4.11 6.41 -16.42
CA GLY A 88 -3.29 7.61 -16.24
C GLY A 88 -2.83 7.86 -14.81
N GLY A 89 -3.29 7.09 -13.82
CA GLY A 89 -2.86 7.19 -12.44
C GLY A 89 -1.42 6.72 -12.25
N THR A 90 -0.71 7.42 -11.35
CA THR A 90 0.69 7.11 -11.01
C THR A 90 0.75 6.30 -9.72
N TYR A 91 1.55 5.27 -9.70
CA TYR A 91 1.71 4.32 -8.59
C TYR A 91 3.19 4.14 -8.23
N LEU A 92 3.47 3.94 -6.95
CA LEU A 92 4.76 3.48 -6.45
C LEU A 92 4.65 1.98 -6.20
N LEU A 93 5.37 1.18 -6.97
CA LEU A 93 5.65 -0.22 -6.67
C LEU A 93 6.91 -0.27 -5.80
N SER A 94 6.88 -1.04 -4.73
CA SER A 94 8.02 -1.34 -3.86
C SER A 94 8.02 -2.82 -3.50
N PHE A 95 9.19 -3.45 -3.47
CA PHE A 95 9.38 -4.83 -3.01
C PHE A 95 10.84 -5.07 -2.62
N TRP A 96 11.06 -6.14 -1.86
CA TRP A 96 12.38 -6.62 -1.51
C TRP A 96 12.62 -8.00 -2.13
N GLU A 97 13.80 -8.19 -2.70
CA GLU A 97 14.19 -9.44 -3.36
C GLU A 97 15.58 -9.86 -2.88
N ALA A 98 15.77 -11.16 -2.68
CA ALA A 98 17.04 -11.80 -2.29
C ALA A 98 17.33 -12.99 -3.17
N SER A 99 18.62 -13.28 -3.38
CA SER A 99 19.09 -14.42 -4.16
C SER A 99 20.08 -15.26 -3.36
N ASP A 100 19.93 -16.60 -3.39
CA ASP A 100 20.92 -17.53 -2.87
C ASP A 100 22.15 -17.70 -3.79
N GLY A 101 22.06 -17.17 -5.01
CA GLY A 101 23.14 -17.17 -6.02
C GLY A 101 23.34 -18.50 -6.72
N LEU A 102 22.50 -19.50 -6.47
CA LEU A 102 22.54 -20.77 -7.21
C LEU A 102 22.07 -20.55 -8.65
N LYS A 103 22.63 -21.29 -9.59
CA LYS A 103 22.43 -21.08 -11.03
C LYS A 103 22.00 -22.37 -11.73
N PRO A 104 21.19 -22.25 -12.81
CA PRO A 104 20.65 -21.01 -13.38
C PRO A 104 19.55 -20.37 -12.51
N ASN A 105 19.59 -19.07 -12.35
CA ASN A 105 18.52 -18.31 -11.73
C ASN A 105 18.05 -17.16 -12.64
N GLY A 106 16.85 -16.66 -12.38
CA GLY A 106 16.29 -15.54 -13.10
C GLY A 106 15.16 -14.89 -12.34
N PHE A 107 15.09 -13.56 -12.38
CA PHE A 107 14.03 -12.77 -11.77
C PHE A 107 13.58 -11.63 -12.67
N GLN A 108 12.29 -11.39 -12.74
CA GLN A 108 11.71 -10.28 -13.50
C GLN A 108 10.44 -9.79 -12.81
N ALA A 109 10.27 -8.48 -12.72
CA ALA A 109 9.04 -7.86 -12.27
C ALA A 109 8.35 -7.15 -13.43
N ASN A 110 7.04 -7.36 -13.58
CA ASN A 110 6.22 -6.79 -14.65
C ASN A 110 5.06 -5.97 -14.07
N TRP A 111 4.74 -4.87 -14.78
CA TRP A 111 3.57 -4.04 -14.53
C TRP A 111 2.75 -3.91 -15.82
N GLY A 112 1.49 -4.38 -15.79
CA GLY A 112 0.61 -4.35 -16.96
C GLY A 112 1.16 -5.11 -18.17
N GLY A 113 1.91 -6.21 -17.93
CA GLY A 113 2.53 -7.03 -18.96
C GLY A 113 3.89 -6.52 -19.47
N SER A 114 4.35 -5.34 -19.03
CA SER A 114 5.65 -4.79 -19.41
C SER A 114 6.68 -4.97 -18.28
N PRO A 115 7.92 -5.37 -18.57
CA PRO A 115 8.96 -5.48 -17.55
C PRO A 115 9.33 -4.12 -16.97
N VAL A 116 9.44 -4.05 -15.64
CA VAL A 116 9.93 -2.91 -14.87
C VAL A 116 11.27 -3.20 -14.22
N LEU A 117 11.57 -4.47 -13.99
CA LEU A 117 12.88 -4.99 -13.60
C LEU A 117 13.16 -6.27 -14.41
N GLY A 118 14.38 -6.40 -14.87
CA GLY A 118 14.89 -7.64 -15.48
C GLY A 118 14.58 -7.82 -16.97
N PRO A 119 14.79 -9.05 -17.47
CA PRO A 119 15.22 -10.23 -16.71
C PRO A 119 16.61 -10.05 -16.12
N VAL A 120 16.74 -10.24 -14.80
CA VAL A 120 18.02 -10.45 -14.13
C VAL A 120 18.32 -11.96 -14.24
N VAL A 121 19.48 -12.33 -14.75
CA VAL A 121 19.82 -13.72 -15.05
C VAL A 121 21.14 -14.07 -14.41
N ASP A 122 21.23 -15.27 -13.84
CA ASP A 122 22.44 -15.79 -13.19
C ASP A 122 23.01 -14.84 -12.14
N ASP A 123 22.13 -14.21 -11.38
CA ASP A 123 22.51 -13.29 -10.33
C ASP A 123 23.29 -13.98 -9.23
N SER A 124 24.17 -13.21 -8.59
CA SER A 124 24.98 -13.69 -7.48
C SER A 124 24.20 -13.68 -6.17
N ALA A 125 24.69 -14.45 -5.18
CA ALA A 125 24.09 -14.42 -3.85
C ALA A 125 24.11 -13.00 -3.24
N HIS A 126 22.96 -12.57 -2.76
CA HIS A 126 22.80 -11.31 -2.01
C HIS A 126 21.63 -11.40 -1.03
N GLY A 127 21.72 -10.61 0.04
CA GLY A 127 20.58 -10.38 0.92
C GLY A 127 19.51 -9.50 0.24
N TYR A 128 18.46 -9.20 0.96
CA TYR A 128 17.36 -8.39 0.40
C TYR A 128 17.84 -7.04 -0.15
N ILE A 129 17.49 -6.79 -1.41
CA ILE A 129 17.68 -5.53 -2.11
C ILE A 129 16.31 -4.89 -2.28
N HIS A 130 16.22 -3.60 -1.96
CA HIS A 130 15.00 -2.82 -2.11
C HIS A 130 14.85 -2.26 -3.52
N TYR A 131 13.77 -2.62 -4.19
CA TYR A 131 13.40 -2.09 -5.50
C TYR A 131 12.20 -1.16 -5.38
N THR A 132 12.24 -0.01 -6.05
CA THR A 132 11.15 0.94 -6.13
C THR A 132 10.99 1.50 -7.53
N TYR A 133 9.74 1.55 -8.03
CA TYR A 133 9.41 2.04 -9.36
C TYR A 133 8.20 2.95 -9.31
N THR A 134 8.30 4.12 -9.96
CA THR A 134 7.14 4.98 -10.20
C THR A 134 6.55 4.62 -11.56
N LEU A 135 5.32 4.14 -11.57
CA LEU A 135 4.67 3.51 -12.72
C LEU A 135 3.34 4.20 -13.04
N VAL A 136 2.93 4.17 -14.30
CA VAL A 136 1.63 4.69 -14.74
C VAL A 136 0.75 3.50 -15.14
N ALA A 137 -0.49 3.50 -14.69
CA ALA A 137 -1.48 2.51 -15.13
C ALA A 137 -2.17 2.98 -16.41
N SER A 138 -2.33 2.07 -17.37
CA SER A 138 -3.04 2.34 -18.64
C SER A 138 -4.52 1.93 -18.60
N THR A 139 -4.91 1.11 -17.62
CA THR A 139 -6.23 0.49 -17.51
C THR A 139 -6.80 0.64 -16.10
N ALA A 140 -8.09 0.30 -15.92
CA ALA A 140 -8.75 0.32 -14.61
C ALA A 140 -8.32 -0.83 -13.68
N SER A 141 -7.59 -1.82 -14.20
CA SER A 141 -6.93 -2.87 -13.44
C SER A 141 -5.61 -3.23 -14.09
N THR A 142 -4.56 -3.40 -13.29
CA THR A 142 -3.21 -3.68 -13.77
C THR A 142 -2.68 -4.93 -13.09
N THR A 143 -2.11 -5.84 -13.86
CA THR A 143 -1.46 -7.03 -13.29
C THR A 143 -0.04 -6.68 -12.89
N LEU A 144 0.27 -6.88 -11.60
CA LEU A 144 1.63 -6.99 -11.09
C LEU A 144 2.03 -8.46 -11.16
N ALA A 145 3.19 -8.78 -11.73
CA ALA A 145 3.67 -10.15 -11.86
C ALA A 145 5.17 -10.23 -11.62
N PHE A 146 5.57 -11.26 -10.88
CA PHE A 146 6.96 -11.66 -10.67
C PHE A 146 7.19 -13.00 -11.37
N LEU A 147 8.11 -13.02 -12.32
CA LEU A 147 8.55 -14.24 -12.99
C LEU A 147 9.88 -14.65 -12.34
N SER A 148 9.99 -15.91 -12.00
CA SER A 148 11.20 -16.40 -11.35
C SER A 148 11.55 -17.84 -11.75
N ARG A 149 12.83 -18.13 -11.66
CA ARG A 149 13.43 -19.46 -11.77
C ARG A 149 14.65 -19.51 -10.88
N ASN A 150 14.87 -20.64 -10.20
CA ASN A 150 16.12 -20.88 -9.49
C ASN A 150 16.35 -22.41 -9.37
N ASP A 151 17.35 -22.94 -10.11
CA ASP A 151 17.69 -24.35 -10.16
C ASP A 151 19.06 -24.61 -9.47
N PRO A 152 19.11 -25.23 -8.29
CA PRO A 152 18.05 -25.82 -7.46
C PRO A 152 17.70 -24.99 -6.20
N GLY A 153 17.86 -23.69 -6.23
CA GLY A 153 17.75 -22.83 -5.06
C GLY A 153 16.45 -22.04 -4.95
N TYR A 154 16.53 -20.91 -4.24
CA TYR A 154 15.39 -20.04 -4.01
C TYR A 154 15.79 -18.56 -4.15
N LEU A 155 14.86 -17.78 -4.71
CA LEU A 155 14.83 -16.34 -4.58
C LEU A 155 13.83 -15.97 -3.48
N GLY A 156 14.17 -15.03 -2.62
CA GLY A 156 13.26 -14.48 -1.61
C GLY A 156 12.51 -13.27 -2.18
N LEU A 157 11.21 -13.20 -1.98
CA LEU A 157 10.40 -11.99 -2.27
C LEU A 157 9.59 -11.63 -1.05
N ASP A 158 9.61 -10.34 -0.66
CA ASP A 158 8.93 -9.87 0.53
C ASP A 158 8.53 -8.39 0.43
N ASP A 159 7.65 -7.95 1.35
CA ASP A 159 7.21 -6.55 1.53
C ASP A 159 6.76 -5.87 0.22
N VAL A 160 6.00 -6.60 -0.59
CA VAL A 160 5.46 -6.06 -1.85
C VAL A 160 4.36 -5.05 -1.55
N SER A 161 4.48 -3.86 -2.10
CA SER A 161 3.47 -2.82 -1.98
C SER A 161 3.26 -2.05 -3.28
N VAL A 162 2.03 -1.62 -3.50
CA VAL A 162 1.64 -0.67 -4.56
C VAL A 162 0.82 0.42 -3.93
N GLU A 163 1.28 1.65 -4.04
CA GLU A 163 0.61 2.82 -3.47
C GLU A 163 0.34 3.86 -4.56
N ALA A 164 -0.85 4.49 -4.53
CA ALA A 164 -1.13 5.60 -5.46
C ALA A 164 -0.26 6.82 -5.12
N ARG A 165 0.36 7.42 -6.16
CA ARG A 165 1.11 8.66 -6.06
C ARG A 165 0.34 9.82 -6.68
N GLY A 166 0.35 11.00 -6.04
CA GLY A 166 -0.24 12.20 -6.63
C GLY A 166 -1.77 12.30 -6.57
N VAL A 167 -2.48 11.33 -6.02
CA VAL A 167 -3.78 11.59 -5.42
C VAL A 167 -3.47 12.25 -4.07
N ASN A 168 -3.40 13.60 -4.07
CA ASN A 168 -3.52 14.30 -2.80
C ASN A 168 -4.66 13.62 -2.08
N ALA A 169 -4.41 13.10 -0.86
CA ALA A 169 -5.49 12.67 0.01
C ALA A 169 -6.52 13.78 -0.07
N VAL A 170 -7.69 13.48 -0.61
CA VAL A 170 -8.77 14.48 -0.67
C VAL A 170 -8.94 14.90 0.77
N PRO A 171 -8.62 16.14 1.16
CA PRO A 171 -8.85 16.59 2.52
C PRO A 171 -10.31 16.26 2.79
N GLU A 172 -10.59 15.70 3.96
CA GLU A 172 -11.98 15.39 4.36
C GLU A 172 -12.85 16.54 3.92
N PRO A 173 -13.90 16.27 3.11
CA PRO A 173 -14.57 17.32 2.37
C PRO A 173 -14.85 18.47 3.32
N ALA A 174 -14.52 19.71 2.92
CA ALA A 174 -14.84 20.91 3.69
C ALA A 174 -16.32 20.94 4.12
N SER A 175 -17.13 20.05 3.58
CA SER A 175 -18.49 19.70 3.99
C SER A 175 -18.60 19.28 5.47
N LEU A 176 -17.64 18.60 6.09
CA LEU A 176 -17.68 18.30 7.52
C LEU A 176 -17.41 19.56 8.35
N THR A 177 -16.49 20.40 7.90
CA THR A 177 -16.27 21.71 8.53
C THR A 177 -17.46 22.65 8.33
N LEU A 178 -18.04 22.66 7.11
CA LEU A 178 -19.26 23.42 6.82
C LEU A 178 -20.48 22.89 7.60
N LEU A 179 -20.61 21.58 7.73
CA LEU A 179 -21.66 20.96 8.54
C LEU A 179 -21.52 21.34 10.02
N GLY A 180 -20.30 21.31 10.55
CA GLY A 180 -20.01 21.76 11.92
C GLY A 180 -20.33 23.23 12.13
N LEU A 181 -19.92 24.11 11.22
CA LEU A 181 -20.24 25.54 11.26
C LEU A 181 -21.74 25.81 11.09
N GLY A 182 -22.42 25.04 10.23
CA GLY A 182 -23.86 25.11 10.02
C GLY A 182 -24.65 24.74 11.27
N LEU A 183 -24.26 23.71 11.99
CA LEU A 183 -24.88 23.29 13.24
C LEU A 183 -24.69 24.34 14.35
N VAL A 184 -23.48 24.90 14.49
CA VAL A 184 -23.20 25.99 15.45
C VAL A 184 -24.03 27.22 15.12
N GLY A 185 -24.15 27.58 13.84
CA GLY A 185 -24.98 28.69 13.39
C GLY A 185 -26.47 28.50 13.71
N LEU A 186 -26.99 27.27 13.53
CA LEU A 186 -28.37 26.92 13.85
C LEU A 186 -28.67 27.02 15.36
N VAL A 187 -27.77 26.53 16.20
CA VAL A 187 -27.89 26.61 17.66
C VAL A 187 -27.87 28.08 18.13
N GLY A 188 -26.93 28.88 17.60
CA GLY A 188 -26.85 30.32 17.91
C GLY A 188 -28.09 31.08 17.48
N TYR A 189 -28.66 30.73 16.31
CA TYR A 189 -29.91 31.34 15.83
C TYR A 189 -31.12 31.00 16.72
N GLN A 190 -31.23 29.75 17.18
CA GLN A 190 -32.31 29.33 18.09
C GLN A 190 -32.21 30.01 19.46
N TRP A 191 -31.02 30.24 20.00
CA TRP A 191 -30.84 30.96 21.26
C TRP A 191 -31.27 32.44 21.16
N ARG A 192 -31.05 33.07 20.04
CA ARG A 192 -31.42 34.46 19.79
C ARG A 192 -32.95 34.68 19.68
N ARG A 193 -33.72 33.62 19.36
CA ARG A 193 -35.17 33.64 19.22
C ARG A 193 -35.95 33.30 20.49
N ARG A 194 -35.29 32.98 21.60
CA ARG A 194 -36.02 32.75 22.87
C ARG A 194 -36.58 34.07 23.35
N PRO A 195 -37.93 34.22 23.42
CA PRO A 195 -38.53 35.44 24.00
C PRO A 195 -38.16 35.49 25.47
N ALA A 196 -37.84 36.70 25.95
CA ALA A 196 -37.67 36.93 27.38
C ALA A 196 -39.02 36.66 28.04
N THR A 197 -39.10 35.65 28.87
CA THR A 197 -40.23 35.40 29.75
C THR A 197 -40.25 36.52 30.81
N GLN A 198 -41.31 37.30 30.77
CA GLN A 198 -41.66 38.29 31.83
C GLN A 198 -42.08 37.54 33.09
#